data_861cf1ee2cffaf9204b1d112e25a404b
#
_entry.id   861cf1ee2cffaf9204b1d112e25a404b
#
_cell.length_a   1.000
_cell.length_b   1.000
_cell.length_c   1.000
_cell.angle_alpha   90.00
_cell.angle_beta   90.00
_cell.angle_gamma   90.00
#
_symmetry.space_group_name_H-M   'P 1'
#
loop_
_entity.id
_entity.type
_entity.pdbx_description
1 polymer ?
#
loop_
_entity_poly.entity_id
_entity_poly.type
_entity_poly.pdbx_seq_one_letter_code
_entity_poly.pdbx_strand_id
1 'polypeptide(L)'
;MKQKIIITLWSALFLLCAFTASAADRPNIVYIISDDQAWTDYGFMGHPHIRTPNLDKLARQSVVFERGYVPTALCRPSLATLATGHFAHRHGITGNDPSPKYAERGSELYNQRRAKLISYLDQFDTLPELLAERGYLSHQSGKWWEGSYKHGGFTHGMTRGFPERGGRHGDDGLKIGREGMEPIEKFVDHAVAEKKPFFLWYGVFLPHTPHNPPQRLLKRYKEQGLPISVAKYYACCEWFDETCGQLIDILEKRNLRDDTLIV
;
A
#
# COMPACT_ATOMS: atom_id res chain seq x y z
N MET A 1 55.90 8.90 -30.53
CA MET A 1 55.15 9.78 -29.56
C MET A 1 53.65 9.89 -29.84
N LYS A 2 53.17 9.96 -31.07
CA LYS A 2 51.72 10.14 -31.38
C LYS A 2 50.81 8.94 -30.97
N GLN A 3 51.32 7.69 -31.01
CA GLN A 3 50.54 6.51 -30.66
C GLN A 3 50.27 6.35 -29.15
N LYS A 4 51.19 6.81 -28.27
CA LYS A 4 50.98 6.77 -26.80
C LYS A 4 49.95 7.76 -26.32
N ILE A 5 49.81 8.93 -26.99
CA ILE A 5 48.84 9.96 -26.65
C ILE A 5 47.40 9.50 -26.95
N ILE A 6 47.21 8.75 -28.06
CA ILE A 6 45.87 8.25 -28.47
C ILE A 6 45.36 7.20 -27.47
N ILE A 7 46.21 6.29 -27.01
CA ILE A 7 45.84 5.24 -26.05
C ILE A 7 45.44 5.87 -24.70
N THR A 8 46.15 6.89 -24.27
CA THR A 8 45.85 7.61 -23.00
C THR A 8 44.52 8.38 -23.07
N LEU A 9 44.18 8.96 -24.22
CA LEU A 9 42.88 9.64 -24.42
C LEU A 9 41.71 8.66 -24.43
N TRP A 10 41.83 7.49 -25.03
CA TRP A 10 40.80 6.46 -25.03
C TRP A 10 40.63 5.83 -23.65
N SER A 11 41.67 5.63 -22.86
CA SER A 11 41.56 5.18 -21.47
C SER A 11 40.92 6.19 -20.56
N ALA A 12 41.15 7.50 -20.76
CA ALA A 12 40.49 8.57 -20.01
C ALA A 12 38.99 8.69 -20.36
N LEU A 13 38.63 8.47 -21.66
CA LEU A 13 37.23 8.49 -22.09
C LEU A 13 36.45 7.28 -21.56
N PHE A 14 37.08 6.10 -21.44
CA PHE A 14 36.46 4.91 -20.85
C PHE A 14 36.27 5.04 -19.33
N LEU A 15 37.15 5.75 -18.63
CA LEU A 15 36.96 6.02 -17.19
C LEU A 15 35.84 7.06 -16.93
N LEU A 16 35.56 7.97 -17.88
CA LEU A 16 34.45 8.94 -17.74
C LEU A 16 33.07 8.33 -17.98
N CYS A 17 32.97 7.21 -18.70
CA CYS A 17 31.69 6.52 -18.93
C CYS A 17 31.30 5.52 -17.84
N ALA A 18 32.15 5.31 -16.83
CA ALA A 18 31.85 4.38 -15.72
C ALA A 18 31.12 5.02 -14.54
N PHE A 19 30.70 6.28 -14.67
CA PHE A 19 30.00 6.98 -13.59
C PHE A 19 28.60 7.41 -14.01
N THR A 20 27.67 6.49 -14.10
CA THR A 20 26.24 6.82 -13.89
C THR A 20 25.39 5.54 -13.88
N ALA A 21 25.53 4.73 -12.87
CA ALA A 21 24.44 3.90 -12.41
C ALA A 21 24.55 3.85 -10.88
N SER A 22 24.41 5.00 -10.24
CA SER A 22 24.06 5.00 -8.84
C SER A 22 22.55 4.69 -8.81
N ALA A 23 22.20 3.41 -8.80
CA ALA A 23 20.93 3.05 -8.17
C ALA A 23 20.97 3.69 -6.78
N ALA A 24 19.93 4.41 -6.40
CA ALA A 24 19.85 4.99 -5.07
C ALA A 24 20.19 3.87 -4.08
N ASP A 25 21.20 4.08 -3.23
CA ASP A 25 21.62 3.08 -2.23
C ASP A 25 20.44 2.63 -1.33
N ARG A 26 19.33 3.38 -1.38
CA ARG A 26 18.10 3.16 -0.62
C ARG A 26 16.89 3.64 -1.45
N PRO A 27 16.25 2.74 -2.25
CA PRO A 27 15.07 3.12 -3.02
C PRO A 27 13.88 3.47 -2.11
N ASN A 28 12.98 4.32 -2.57
CA ASN A 28 11.68 4.47 -1.93
C ASN A 28 10.89 3.17 -2.04
N ILE A 29 9.97 2.93 -1.13
CA ILE A 29 9.16 1.72 -1.10
C ILE A 29 7.69 2.10 -1.02
N VAL A 30 6.88 1.52 -1.88
CA VAL A 30 5.42 1.70 -1.90
C VAL A 30 4.75 0.34 -1.83
N TYR A 31 3.95 0.11 -0.78
CA TYR A 31 3.02 -1.02 -0.70
C TYR A 31 1.64 -0.58 -1.15
N ILE A 32 1.13 -1.21 -2.21
CA ILE A 32 -0.25 -1.06 -2.68
C ILE A 32 -1.04 -2.29 -2.25
N ILE A 33 -2.02 -2.11 -1.38
CA ILE A 33 -2.80 -3.21 -0.82
C ILE A 33 -4.27 -2.99 -1.16
N SER A 34 -4.83 -3.85 -2.00
CA SER A 34 -6.27 -3.89 -2.26
C SER A 34 -7.01 -4.57 -1.11
N ASP A 35 -8.30 -4.27 -0.95
CA ASP A 35 -9.11 -4.74 0.16
C ASP A 35 -10.34 -5.51 -0.34
N ASP A 36 -10.41 -6.80 -0.02
CA ASP A 36 -11.44 -7.74 -0.50
C ASP A 36 -11.48 -7.88 -2.04
N GLN A 37 -10.32 -7.95 -2.69
CA GLN A 37 -10.19 -8.20 -4.13
C GLN A 37 -9.62 -9.59 -4.40
N ALA A 38 -10.23 -10.34 -5.30
CA ALA A 38 -9.71 -11.65 -5.69
C ALA A 38 -8.51 -11.51 -6.66
N TRP A 39 -7.61 -12.49 -6.65
CA TRP A 39 -6.44 -12.52 -7.52
C TRP A 39 -6.77 -12.50 -9.02
N THR A 40 -7.98 -12.94 -9.39
CA THR A 40 -8.49 -12.91 -10.77
C THR A 40 -9.11 -11.57 -11.18
N ASP A 41 -9.32 -10.64 -10.28
CA ASP A 41 -10.08 -9.41 -10.52
C ASP A 41 -9.23 -8.28 -11.12
N TYR A 42 -8.34 -8.64 -12.05
CA TYR A 42 -7.43 -7.73 -12.75
C TYR A 42 -7.41 -8.04 -14.26
N GLY A 43 -7.25 -7.01 -15.10
CA GLY A 43 -7.14 -7.17 -16.55
C GLY A 43 -5.94 -8.03 -16.94
N PHE A 44 -4.77 -7.80 -16.33
CA PHE A 44 -3.55 -8.60 -16.59
C PHE A 44 -3.66 -10.07 -16.14
N MET A 45 -4.64 -10.41 -15.28
CA MET A 45 -4.98 -11.78 -14.90
C MET A 45 -6.09 -12.38 -15.81
N GLY A 46 -6.54 -11.66 -16.82
CA GLY A 46 -7.51 -12.12 -17.82
C GLY A 46 -8.97 -11.95 -17.43
N HIS A 47 -9.32 -11.08 -16.46
CA HIS A 47 -10.71 -10.85 -16.09
C HIS A 47 -11.51 -10.28 -17.27
N PRO A 48 -12.68 -10.86 -17.65
CA PRO A 48 -13.38 -10.49 -18.89
C PRO A 48 -14.09 -9.13 -18.83
N HIS A 49 -14.37 -8.60 -17.67
CA HIS A 49 -15.17 -7.38 -17.47
C HIS A 49 -14.41 -6.27 -16.75
N ILE A 50 -13.67 -6.59 -15.68
CA ILE A 50 -12.95 -5.60 -14.86
C ILE A 50 -11.81 -5.00 -15.67
N ARG A 51 -11.70 -3.67 -15.62
CA ARG A 51 -10.67 -2.91 -16.31
C ARG A 51 -9.69 -2.34 -15.30
N THR A 52 -8.41 -2.67 -15.49
CA THR A 52 -7.32 -2.20 -14.61
C THR A 52 -6.14 -1.69 -15.44
N PRO A 53 -6.33 -0.67 -16.33
CA PRO A 53 -5.32 -0.27 -17.30
C PRO A 53 -4.02 0.25 -16.65
N ASN A 54 -4.09 0.88 -15.47
CA ASN A 54 -2.92 1.37 -14.75
C ASN A 54 -2.12 0.20 -14.14
N LEU A 55 -2.81 -0.73 -13.48
CA LEU A 55 -2.18 -1.94 -12.93
C LEU A 55 -1.72 -2.89 -14.04
N ASP A 56 -2.43 -2.97 -15.17
CA ASP A 56 -1.98 -3.73 -16.34
C ASP A 56 -0.68 -3.14 -16.93
N LYS A 57 -0.54 -1.80 -16.95
CA LYS A 57 0.71 -1.12 -17.34
C LYS A 57 1.82 -1.44 -16.34
N LEU A 58 1.55 -1.36 -15.04
CA LEU A 58 2.50 -1.69 -13.99
C LEU A 58 2.95 -3.14 -14.07
N ALA A 59 2.03 -4.09 -14.24
CA ALA A 59 2.31 -5.53 -14.35
C ALA A 59 3.26 -5.84 -15.52
N ARG A 60 3.10 -5.18 -16.67
CA ARG A 60 4.02 -5.34 -17.81
C ARG A 60 5.45 -4.89 -17.54
N GLN A 61 5.65 -4.06 -16.52
CA GLN A 61 6.95 -3.52 -16.11
C GLN A 61 7.49 -4.19 -14.84
N SER A 62 6.81 -5.21 -14.35
CA SER A 62 7.06 -5.82 -13.05
C SER A 62 7.24 -7.33 -13.15
N VAL A 63 7.74 -7.93 -12.07
CA VAL A 63 7.67 -9.38 -11.88
C VAL A 63 6.27 -9.70 -11.33
N VAL A 64 5.52 -10.51 -12.05
CA VAL A 64 4.18 -10.95 -11.66
C VAL A 64 4.27 -12.33 -11.01
N PHE A 65 3.81 -12.45 -9.77
CA PHE A 65 3.72 -13.71 -9.04
C PHE A 65 2.30 -14.29 -9.21
N GLU A 66 2.09 -15.12 -10.21
CA GLU A 66 0.77 -15.73 -10.51
C GLU A 66 0.23 -16.61 -9.37
N ARG A 67 1.10 -17.08 -8.48
CA ARG A 67 0.77 -17.92 -7.33
C ARG A 67 1.18 -17.24 -6.02
N GLY A 68 0.85 -15.95 -5.88
CA GLY A 68 0.99 -15.23 -4.63
C GLY A 68 -0.15 -15.59 -3.67
N TYR A 69 0.19 -16.03 -2.46
CA TYR A 69 -0.81 -16.41 -1.45
C TYR A 69 -0.80 -15.41 -0.31
N VAL A 70 -1.99 -14.91 0.05
CA VAL A 70 -2.16 -14.13 1.27
C VAL A 70 -1.97 -15.02 2.50
N PRO A 71 -1.39 -14.50 3.59
CA PRO A 71 -1.13 -15.30 4.80
C PRO A 71 -2.41 -15.75 5.50
N THR A 72 -3.47 -14.95 5.41
CA THR A 72 -4.83 -15.28 5.85
C THR A 72 -5.84 -14.52 4.99
N ALA A 73 -7.01 -15.13 4.75
CA ALA A 73 -8.10 -14.51 3.99
C ALA A 73 -8.95 -13.58 4.89
N LEU A 74 -8.30 -12.75 5.74
CA LEU A 74 -8.96 -11.82 6.64
C LEU A 74 -8.10 -10.57 6.84
N CYS A 75 -8.72 -9.39 6.79
CA CYS A 75 -8.04 -8.09 6.72
C CYS A 75 -6.96 -7.90 7.81
N ARG A 76 -7.36 -7.87 9.08
CA ARG A 76 -6.45 -7.55 10.19
C ARG A 76 -5.26 -8.51 10.30
N PRO A 77 -5.46 -9.85 10.34
CA PRO A 77 -4.34 -10.79 10.44
C PRO A 77 -3.39 -10.70 9.25
N SER A 78 -3.91 -10.47 8.04
CA SER A 78 -3.10 -10.29 6.83
C SER A 78 -2.25 -9.02 6.91
N LEU A 79 -2.85 -7.88 7.29
CA LEU A 79 -2.14 -6.61 7.44
C LEU A 79 -1.10 -6.68 8.57
N ALA A 80 -1.40 -7.34 9.69
CA ALA A 80 -0.43 -7.57 10.76
C ALA A 80 0.76 -8.43 10.29
N THR A 81 0.51 -9.44 9.44
CA THR A 81 1.59 -10.23 8.81
C THR A 81 2.44 -9.37 7.89
N LEU A 82 1.84 -8.50 7.04
CA LEU A 82 2.58 -7.59 6.18
C LEU A 82 3.43 -6.60 6.98
N ALA A 83 2.92 -6.14 8.12
CA ALA A 83 3.63 -5.18 8.98
C ALA A 83 4.79 -5.82 9.76
N THR A 84 4.66 -7.08 10.20
CA THR A 84 5.62 -7.72 11.11
C THR A 84 6.50 -8.78 10.44
N GLY A 85 6.14 -9.25 9.23
CA GLY A 85 6.79 -10.39 8.59
C GLY A 85 6.49 -11.75 9.25
N HIS A 86 5.57 -11.81 10.23
CA HIS A 86 5.22 -13.02 10.95
C HIS A 86 3.81 -13.49 10.63
N PHE A 87 3.59 -14.81 10.55
CA PHE A 87 2.26 -15.38 10.34
C PHE A 87 1.34 -15.23 11.55
N ALA A 88 0.03 -15.29 11.33
CA ALA A 88 -1.01 -15.07 12.34
C ALA A 88 -0.87 -15.96 13.61
N HIS A 89 -0.41 -17.20 13.47
CA HIS A 89 -0.15 -18.07 14.62
C HIS A 89 1.03 -17.61 15.50
N ARG A 90 1.96 -16.83 14.93
CA ARG A 90 3.11 -16.26 15.64
C ARG A 90 2.76 -14.97 16.35
N HIS A 91 2.13 -14.01 15.65
CA HIS A 91 1.76 -12.73 16.26
C HIS A 91 0.44 -12.79 17.05
N GLY A 92 -0.32 -13.87 17.00
CA GLY A 92 -1.53 -14.06 17.80
C GLY A 92 -2.76 -13.27 17.36
N ILE A 93 -2.64 -12.41 16.35
CA ILE A 93 -3.75 -11.64 15.76
C ILE A 93 -4.42 -12.51 14.72
N THR A 94 -5.49 -13.23 15.11
CA THR A 94 -6.14 -14.25 14.28
C THR A 94 -7.52 -13.84 13.78
N GLY A 95 -8.00 -12.65 14.13
CA GLY A 95 -9.31 -12.14 13.74
C GLY A 95 -9.36 -10.62 13.71
N ASN A 96 -10.37 -10.07 13.02
CA ASN A 96 -10.55 -8.62 12.92
C ASN A 96 -10.93 -7.97 14.24
N ASP A 97 -11.78 -8.64 15.01
CA ASP A 97 -12.34 -8.16 16.28
C ASP A 97 -12.30 -9.24 17.34
N PRO A 98 -12.46 -8.88 18.62
CA PRO A 98 -12.79 -9.86 19.65
C PRO A 98 -14.04 -10.64 19.26
N SER A 99 -14.06 -11.96 19.54
CA SER A 99 -15.19 -12.81 19.17
C SER A 99 -16.50 -12.28 19.78
N PRO A 100 -17.56 -12.06 18.99
CA PRO A 100 -18.84 -11.60 19.48
C PRO A 100 -19.51 -12.58 20.46
N LYS A 101 -19.13 -13.87 20.39
CA LYS A 101 -19.58 -14.89 21.34
C LYS A 101 -19.19 -14.56 22.79
N TYR A 102 -18.11 -13.80 22.97
CA TYR A 102 -17.53 -13.58 24.31
C TYR A 102 -17.54 -12.10 24.73
N ALA A 103 -17.84 -11.18 23.82
CA ALA A 103 -17.90 -9.77 24.12
C ALA A 103 -18.75 -9.03 23.08
N GLU A 104 -19.82 -8.37 23.54
CA GLU A 104 -20.65 -7.54 22.71
C GLU A 104 -19.87 -6.30 22.23
N ARG A 105 -19.99 -5.95 20.94
CA ARG A 105 -19.29 -4.82 20.35
C ARG A 105 -19.66 -3.52 21.09
N GLY A 106 -18.64 -2.77 21.52
CA GLY A 106 -18.81 -1.51 22.26
C GLY A 106 -18.92 -1.71 23.78
N SER A 107 -19.03 -2.94 24.31
CA SER A 107 -18.96 -3.19 25.73
C SER A 107 -17.55 -2.94 26.29
N GLU A 108 -17.45 -2.72 27.61
CA GLU A 108 -16.16 -2.58 28.29
C GLU A 108 -15.26 -3.81 28.06
N LEU A 109 -15.82 -5.01 28.14
CA LEU A 109 -15.09 -6.25 27.89
C LEU A 109 -14.61 -6.33 26.43
N TYR A 110 -15.40 -5.87 25.47
CA TYR A 110 -14.98 -5.79 24.08
C TYR A 110 -13.78 -4.84 23.93
N ASN A 111 -13.83 -3.66 24.55
CA ASN A 111 -12.79 -2.66 24.49
C ASN A 111 -11.49 -3.17 25.12
N GLN A 112 -11.55 -3.83 26.27
CA GLN A 112 -10.39 -4.46 26.91
C GLN A 112 -9.75 -5.53 26.02
N ARG A 113 -10.57 -6.41 25.43
CA ARG A 113 -10.08 -7.45 24.50
C ARG A 113 -9.52 -6.86 23.23
N ARG A 114 -10.12 -5.78 22.75
CA ARG A 114 -9.62 -5.05 21.58
C ARG A 114 -8.23 -4.46 21.85
N ALA A 115 -8.07 -3.76 22.97
CA ALA A 115 -6.77 -3.25 23.44
C ALA A 115 -5.74 -4.37 23.57
N LYS A 116 -6.13 -5.51 24.14
CA LYS A 116 -5.25 -6.70 24.24
C LYS A 116 -4.82 -7.22 22.87
N LEU A 117 -5.72 -7.27 21.89
CA LEU A 117 -5.35 -7.69 20.54
C LEU A 117 -4.37 -6.72 19.87
N ILE A 118 -4.52 -5.41 20.13
CA ILE A 118 -3.60 -4.38 19.62
C ILE A 118 -2.21 -4.56 20.25
N SER A 119 -2.14 -4.81 21.56
CA SER A 119 -0.84 -5.00 22.26
C SER A 119 -0.06 -6.24 21.82
N TYR A 120 -0.64 -7.14 21.01
CA TYR A 120 0.15 -8.23 20.44
C TYR A 120 1.20 -7.75 19.44
N LEU A 121 0.99 -6.58 18.83
CA LEU A 121 1.98 -5.97 17.94
C LEU A 121 3.26 -5.59 18.70
N ASP A 122 3.16 -5.20 19.98
CA ASP A 122 4.29 -4.74 20.82
C ASP A 122 5.42 -5.77 20.99
N GLN A 123 5.18 -7.00 20.58
CA GLN A 123 6.14 -8.10 20.69
C GLN A 123 7.04 -8.24 19.44
N PHE A 124 6.80 -7.43 18.41
CA PHE A 124 7.45 -7.57 17.11
C PHE A 124 7.88 -6.21 16.58
N ASP A 125 9.09 -6.16 16.05
CA ASP A 125 9.48 -5.02 15.23
C ASP A 125 8.63 -4.99 13.96
N THR A 126 8.13 -3.83 13.62
CA THR A 126 7.36 -3.63 12.40
C THR A 126 8.25 -3.17 11.25
N LEU A 127 7.81 -3.40 10.02
CA LEU A 127 8.55 -2.92 8.85
C LEU A 127 8.82 -1.40 8.88
N PRO A 128 7.85 -0.52 9.27
CA PRO A 128 8.13 0.90 9.44
C PRO A 128 9.24 1.21 10.45
N GLU A 129 9.30 0.49 11.59
CA GLU A 129 10.35 0.66 12.61
C GLU A 129 11.71 0.26 12.06
N LEU A 130 11.82 -0.93 11.45
CA LEU A 130 13.07 -1.40 10.84
C LEU A 130 13.58 -0.46 9.73
N LEU A 131 12.66 0.14 8.97
CA LEU A 131 13.00 1.13 7.95
C LEU A 131 13.41 2.48 8.57
N ALA A 132 12.78 2.88 9.67
CA ALA A 132 13.16 4.10 10.40
C ALA A 132 14.60 4.04 10.91
N GLU A 133 15.08 2.88 11.40
CA GLU A 133 16.49 2.65 11.77
C GLU A 133 17.46 2.84 10.57
N ARG A 134 16.95 2.70 9.35
CA ARG A 134 17.68 2.95 8.10
C ARG A 134 17.48 4.36 7.55
N GLY A 135 16.85 5.25 8.32
CA GLY A 135 16.64 6.65 7.99
C GLY A 135 15.46 6.93 7.05
N TYR A 136 14.56 5.97 6.85
CA TYR A 136 13.33 6.18 6.08
C TYR A 136 12.31 7.01 6.87
N LEU A 137 11.58 7.87 6.16
CA LEU A 137 10.28 8.35 6.61
C LEU A 137 9.23 7.35 6.17
N SER A 138 8.15 7.20 6.94
CA SER A 138 7.07 6.30 6.58
C SER A 138 5.70 6.96 6.75
N HIS A 139 4.74 6.60 5.89
CA HIS A 139 3.39 7.11 5.94
C HIS A 139 2.36 5.98 5.84
N GLN A 140 1.48 5.93 6.83
CA GLN A 140 0.34 5.01 6.82
C GLN A 140 -0.90 5.71 6.25
N SER A 141 -1.51 5.10 5.23
CA SER A 141 -2.81 5.51 4.69
C SER A 141 -3.70 4.29 4.42
N GLY A 142 -5.01 4.48 4.51
CA GLY A 142 -5.97 3.39 4.36
C GLY A 142 -6.17 2.57 5.62
N LYS A 143 -6.43 1.29 5.45
CA LYS A 143 -6.71 0.38 6.57
C LYS A 143 -5.52 0.18 7.48
N TRP A 144 -5.80 0.30 8.78
CA TRP A 144 -4.90 -0.01 9.87
C TRP A 144 -5.70 -0.39 11.12
N TRP A 145 -5.39 -1.52 11.74
CA TRP A 145 -6.18 -2.08 12.83
C TRP A 145 -5.49 -1.99 14.20
N GLU A 146 -4.19 -1.71 14.21
CA GLU A 146 -3.35 -1.83 15.40
C GLU A 146 -3.14 -0.48 16.09
N GLY A 147 -4.26 0.16 16.50
CA GLY A 147 -4.24 1.47 17.13
C GLY A 147 -3.90 2.60 16.15
N SER A 148 -3.15 3.60 16.60
CA SER A 148 -2.73 4.70 15.76
C SER A 148 -1.62 4.29 14.79
N TYR A 149 -1.40 5.09 13.75
CA TYR A 149 -0.25 4.88 12.86
C TYR A 149 1.10 4.86 13.62
N LYS A 150 1.21 5.66 14.71
CA LYS A 150 2.41 5.70 15.54
C LYS A 150 2.68 4.38 16.27
N HIS A 151 1.62 3.70 16.68
CA HIS A 151 1.73 2.38 17.30
C HIS A 151 2.28 1.32 16.33
N GLY A 152 2.06 1.52 15.02
CA GLY A 152 2.67 0.70 13.98
C GLY A 152 4.09 1.13 13.58
N GLY A 153 4.70 2.09 14.29
CA GLY A 153 6.05 2.57 13.99
C GLY A 153 6.14 3.55 12.81
N PHE A 154 5.00 3.97 12.24
CA PHE A 154 5.02 4.94 11.13
C PHE A 154 5.36 6.35 11.64
N THR A 155 6.22 7.06 10.91
CA THR A 155 6.59 8.45 11.23
C THR A 155 5.46 9.44 10.94
N HIS A 156 4.65 9.16 9.94
CA HIS A 156 3.48 9.94 9.51
C HIS A 156 2.31 9.00 9.25
N GLY A 157 1.10 9.52 9.24
CA GLY A 157 -0.07 8.69 8.92
C GLY A 157 -1.40 9.38 9.17
N MET A 158 -2.45 8.73 8.73
CA MET A 158 -3.81 9.24 8.76
C MET A 158 -4.65 8.63 9.88
N THR A 159 -4.37 7.38 10.29
CA THR A 159 -5.19 6.66 11.27
C THR A 159 -4.85 7.06 12.69
N ARG A 160 -5.83 7.55 13.44
CA ARG A 160 -5.74 7.80 14.89
C ARG A 160 -5.92 6.50 15.68
N GLY A 161 -6.75 5.61 15.15
CA GLY A 161 -6.94 4.25 15.64
C GLY A 161 -7.81 4.14 16.90
N PHE A 162 -8.09 2.89 17.29
CA PHE A 162 -8.79 2.61 18.55
C PHE A 162 -7.99 3.18 19.74
N PRO A 163 -8.65 3.81 20.75
CA PRO A 163 -10.11 3.84 20.98
C PRO A 163 -10.86 4.99 20.29
N GLU A 164 -10.23 5.77 19.45
CA GLU A 164 -10.85 6.91 18.82
C GLU A 164 -12.10 6.55 17.98
N ARG A 165 -13.02 7.52 17.83
CA ARG A 165 -14.21 7.32 17.01
C ARG A 165 -13.84 6.97 15.57
N GLY A 166 -14.41 5.88 15.06
CA GLY A 166 -14.07 5.36 13.74
C GLY A 166 -12.77 4.56 13.69
N GLY A 167 -11.96 4.57 14.76
CA GLY A 167 -10.62 3.96 14.84
C GLY A 167 -10.58 2.43 14.84
N ARG A 168 -11.69 1.78 14.48
CA ARG A 168 -11.71 0.32 14.43
C ARG A 168 -10.71 -0.23 13.41
N HIS A 169 -10.58 0.38 12.23
CA HIS A 169 -9.78 -0.16 11.13
C HIS A 169 -9.25 0.91 10.17
N GLY A 170 -9.14 2.18 10.61
CA GLY A 170 -8.49 3.18 9.78
C GLY A 170 -9.03 4.60 9.85
N ASP A 171 -10.16 4.88 10.51
CA ASP A 171 -10.81 6.20 10.63
C ASP A 171 -10.57 7.14 9.42
N ASP A 172 -9.80 8.24 9.60
CA ASP A 172 -9.48 9.17 8.53
C ASP A 172 -8.63 8.54 7.41
N GLY A 173 -7.86 7.49 7.71
CA GLY A 173 -7.11 6.74 6.71
C GLY A 173 -7.97 6.13 5.61
N LEU A 174 -9.23 5.77 5.93
CA LEU A 174 -10.14 5.17 4.94
C LEU A 174 -10.60 6.12 3.83
N LYS A 175 -10.33 7.42 3.99
CA LYS A 175 -10.66 8.45 2.99
C LYS A 175 -9.70 8.45 1.81
N ILE A 176 -8.46 7.98 2.02
CA ILE A 176 -7.44 7.97 0.96
C ILE A 176 -7.96 7.24 -0.29
N GLY A 177 -7.69 7.80 -1.46
CA GLY A 177 -8.16 7.29 -2.74
C GLY A 177 -9.66 7.52 -3.00
N ARG A 178 -10.50 7.47 -1.96
CA ARG A 178 -11.94 7.76 -2.09
C ARG A 178 -12.24 9.26 -2.12
N GLU A 179 -11.52 10.06 -1.36
CA GLU A 179 -11.70 11.53 -1.26
C GLU A 179 -10.50 12.31 -1.84
N GLY A 180 -9.46 11.62 -2.31
CA GLY A 180 -8.28 12.20 -2.95
C GLY A 180 -6.98 11.60 -2.47
N MET A 181 -5.87 12.15 -2.96
CA MET A 181 -4.50 11.67 -2.70
C MET A 181 -3.63 12.72 -1.97
N GLU A 182 -4.19 13.87 -1.60
CA GLU A 182 -3.47 15.00 -1.02
C GLU A 182 -2.58 14.64 0.19
N PRO A 183 -2.99 13.79 1.14
CA PRO A 183 -2.14 13.38 2.25
C PRO A 183 -0.84 12.68 1.79
N ILE A 184 -0.93 11.87 0.75
CA ILE A 184 0.23 11.18 0.16
C ILE A 184 1.11 12.18 -0.57
N GLU A 185 0.52 13.10 -1.36
CA GLU A 185 1.27 14.14 -2.06
C GLU A 185 2.10 14.98 -1.08
N LYS A 186 1.48 15.47 -0.02
CA LYS A 186 2.15 16.24 1.03
C LYS A 186 3.28 15.46 1.72
N PHE A 187 3.05 14.18 1.98
CA PHE A 187 4.07 13.33 2.58
C PHE A 187 5.26 13.12 1.65
N VAL A 188 5.02 12.82 0.37
CA VAL A 188 6.10 12.64 -0.61
C VAL A 188 6.89 13.93 -0.78
N ASP A 189 6.22 15.09 -0.87
CA ASP A 189 6.88 16.40 -0.94
C ASP A 189 7.74 16.68 0.29
N HIS A 190 7.26 16.32 1.49
CA HIS A 190 8.02 16.42 2.73
C HIS A 190 9.27 15.52 2.70
N ALA A 191 9.14 14.26 2.30
CA ALA A 191 10.27 13.32 2.23
C ALA A 191 11.34 13.79 1.25
N VAL A 192 10.94 14.33 0.09
CA VAL A 192 11.84 14.94 -0.89
C VAL A 192 12.56 16.15 -0.31
N ALA A 193 11.85 17.04 0.38
CA ALA A 193 12.45 18.21 1.01
C ALA A 193 13.48 17.84 2.10
N GLU A 194 13.20 16.78 2.88
CA GLU A 194 14.11 16.23 3.88
C GLU A 194 15.27 15.40 3.28
N LYS A 195 15.23 15.13 1.96
CA LYS A 195 16.21 14.25 1.26
C LYS A 195 16.30 12.87 1.90
N LYS A 196 15.18 12.32 2.31
CA LYS A 196 15.09 10.99 2.94
C LYS A 196 14.33 10.03 2.04
N PRO A 197 14.75 8.75 1.99
CA PRO A 197 13.95 7.72 1.37
C PRO A 197 12.66 7.53 2.18
N PHE A 198 11.62 7.06 1.52
CA PHE A 198 10.33 6.86 2.19
C PHE A 198 9.74 5.48 1.97
N PHE A 199 8.92 5.08 2.93
CA PHE A 199 8.01 3.94 2.85
C PHE A 199 6.57 4.42 2.89
N LEU A 200 5.79 4.08 1.87
CA LEU A 200 4.37 4.40 1.78
C LEU A 200 3.54 3.13 1.89
N TRP A 201 2.69 3.06 2.93
CA TRP A 201 1.66 2.06 3.09
C TRP A 201 0.36 2.60 2.51
N TYR A 202 -0.03 2.12 1.33
CA TYR A 202 -1.26 2.48 0.64
C TYR A 202 -2.26 1.33 0.73
N GLY A 203 -2.89 1.16 1.90
CA GLY A 203 -3.92 0.14 2.17
C GLY A 203 -5.32 0.68 1.93
N VAL A 204 -5.59 1.12 0.71
CA VAL A 204 -6.83 1.80 0.35
C VAL A 204 -8.08 0.95 0.61
N PHE A 205 -9.17 1.59 1.08
CA PHE A 205 -10.45 0.93 1.36
C PHE A 205 -11.26 0.68 0.07
N LEU A 206 -10.62 0.04 -0.91
CA LEU A 206 -11.17 -0.36 -2.21
C LEU A 206 -10.62 -1.74 -2.61
N PRO A 207 -11.42 -2.56 -3.27
CA PRO A 207 -12.83 -2.41 -3.60
C PRO A 207 -13.82 -2.79 -2.48
N HIS A 208 -13.41 -2.88 -1.22
CA HIS A 208 -14.23 -3.26 -0.07
C HIS A 208 -15.57 -2.49 0.02
N THR A 209 -16.58 -3.13 0.59
CA THR A 209 -17.86 -2.48 0.89
C THR A 209 -17.69 -1.23 1.79
N PRO A 210 -18.52 -0.18 1.62
CA PRO A 210 -19.69 -0.09 0.74
C PRO A 210 -19.31 0.09 -0.73
N HIS A 211 -19.94 -0.68 -1.62
CA HIS A 211 -19.74 -0.55 -3.07
C HIS A 211 -20.53 0.67 -3.58
N ASN A 212 -19.91 1.84 -3.47
CA ASN A 212 -20.43 3.15 -3.88
C ASN A 212 -19.50 3.86 -4.86
N PRO A 213 -19.21 3.21 -6.02
CA PRO A 213 -18.28 3.76 -6.99
C PRO A 213 -18.82 5.05 -7.63
N PRO A 214 -17.95 5.90 -8.20
CA PRO A 214 -18.38 7.02 -9.03
C PRO A 214 -19.35 6.58 -10.14
N GLN A 215 -20.40 7.37 -10.40
CA GLN A 215 -21.45 7.03 -11.38
C GLN A 215 -20.91 6.77 -12.78
N ARG A 216 -19.85 7.49 -13.20
CA ARG A 216 -19.19 7.29 -14.51
C ARG A 216 -18.63 5.88 -14.68
N LEU A 217 -18.11 5.27 -13.60
CA LEU A 217 -17.60 3.90 -13.62
C LEU A 217 -18.75 2.90 -13.54
N LEU A 218 -19.72 3.13 -12.65
CA LEU A 218 -20.87 2.26 -12.50
C LEU A 218 -21.67 2.11 -13.81
N LYS A 219 -21.86 3.21 -14.55
CA LYS A 219 -22.59 3.22 -15.83
C LYS A 219 -22.01 2.19 -16.80
N ARG A 220 -20.70 2.14 -16.96
CA ARG A 220 -19.98 1.20 -17.85
C ARG A 220 -20.34 -0.26 -17.61
N TYR A 221 -20.41 -0.66 -16.33
CA TYR A 221 -20.70 -2.06 -15.97
C TYR A 221 -22.21 -2.37 -16.01
N LYS A 222 -23.06 -1.38 -15.73
CA LYS A 222 -24.51 -1.54 -15.91
C LYS A 222 -24.90 -1.77 -17.36
N GLU A 223 -24.25 -1.12 -18.29
CA GLU A 223 -24.48 -1.25 -19.74
C GLU A 223 -24.09 -2.64 -20.27
N GLN A 224 -23.31 -3.43 -19.51
CA GLN A 224 -22.98 -4.82 -19.82
C GLN A 224 -24.06 -5.82 -19.38
N GLY A 225 -25.18 -5.38 -18.82
CA GLY A 225 -26.26 -6.24 -18.36
C GLY A 225 -25.95 -7.04 -17.10
N LEU A 226 -24.91 -6.66 -16.35
CA LEU A 226 -24.53 -7.34 -15.11
C LEU A 226 -25.51 -7.03 -13.96
N PRO A 227 -25.71 -7.97 -13.01
CA PRO A 227 -26.41 -7.70 -11.77
C PRO A 227 -25.83 -6.48 -11.06
N ILE A 228 -26.69 -5.63 -10.49
CA ILE A 228 -26.27 -4.34 -9.93
C ILE A 228 -25.19 -4.46 -8.83
N SER A 229 -25.22 -5.51 -8.02
CA SER A 229 -24.19 -5.77 -6.99
C SER A 229 -22.84 -6.05 -7.61
N VAL A 230 -22.81 -6.85 -8.68
CA VAL A 230 -21.60 -7.19 -9.45
C VAL A 230 -21.06 -5.95 -10.17
N ALA A 231 -21.94 -5.20 -10.86
CA ALA A 231 -21.56 -3.95 -11.53
C ALA A 231 -20.94 -2.93 -10.56
N LYS A 232 -21.47 -2.81 -9.35
CA LYS A 232 -20.93 -1.94 -8.32
C LYS A 232 -19.55 -2.40 -7.85
N TYR A 233 -19.36 -3.68 -7.62
CA TYR A 233 -18.07 -4.23 -7.20
C TYR A 233 -17.02 -4.05 -8.31
N TYR A 234 -17.32 -4.40 -9.55
CA TYR A 234 -16.40 -4.21 -10.68
C TYR A 234 -16.02 -2.74 -10.89
N ALA A 235 -16.98 -1.84 -10.71
CA ALA A 235 -16.70 -0.41 -10.75
C ALA A 235 -15.81 0.05 -9.59
N CYS A 236 -15.88 -0.58 -8.41
CA CYS A 236 -14.95 -0.31 -7.32
C CYS A 236 -13.54 -0.87 -7.60
N CYS A 237 -13.40 -2.00 -8.30
CA CYS A 237 -12.11 -2.51 -8.75
C CYS A 237 -11.45 -1.56 -9.78
N GLU A 238 -12.21 -1.04 -10.73
CA GLU A 238 -11.72 -0.02 -11.67
C GLU A 238 -11.38 1.29 -10.94
N TRP A 239 -12.14 1.67 -9.92
CA TRP A 239 -11.82 2.84 -9.09
C TRP A 239 -10.50 2.64 -8.33
N PHE A 240 -10.27 1.46 -7.76
CA PHE A 240 -8.98 1.10 -7.18
C PHE A 240 -7.84 1.30 -8.16
N ASP A 241 -7.97 0.77 -9.39
CA ASP A 241 -6.98 0.95 -10.45
C ASP A 241 -6.69 2.43 -10.76
N GLU A 242 -7.73 3.27 -10.83
CA GLU A 242 -7.56 4.71 -11.04
C GLU A 242 -6.77 5.36 -9.92
N THR A 243 -7.00 4.97 -8.65
CA THR A 243 -6.24 5.50 -7.53
C THR A 243 -4.77 5.03 -7.54
N CYS A 244 -4.51 3.81 -8.01
CA CYS A 244 -3.15 3.33 -8.25
C CYS A 244 -2.46 4.14 -9.36
N GLY A 245 -3.19 4.48 -10.42
CA GLY A 245 -2.69 5.40 -11.47
C GLY A 245 -2.31 6.76 -10.90
N GLN A 246 -3.18 7.35 -10.08
CA GLN A 246 -2.88 8.63 -9.40
C GLN A 246 -1.63 8.55 -8.52
N LEU A 247 -1.44 7.44 -7.80
CA LEU A 247 -0.26 7.22 -6.98
C LEU A 247 1.02 7.14 -7.83
N ILE A 248 0.96 6.44 -8.95
CA ILE A 248 2.08 6.36 -9.90
C ILE A 248 2.38 7.74 -10.49
N ASP A 249 1.36 8.51 -10.88
CA ASP A 249 1.50 9.88 -11.38
C ASP A 249 2.17 10.82 -10.37
N ILE A 250 1.88 10.65 -9.06
CA ILE A 250 2.54 11.40 -7.98
C ILE A 250 4.05 11.16 -7.98
N LEU A 251 4.47 9.92 -8.19
CA LEU A 251 5.88 9.55 -8.27
C LEU A 251 6.52 10.04 -9.57
N GLU A 252 5.86 9.85 -10.71
CA GLU A 252 6.35 10.28 -12.03
C GLU A 252 6.56 11.80 -12.09
N LYS A 253 5.60 12.60 -11.62
CA LYS A 253 5.69 14.07 -11.58
C LYS A 253 6.85 14.60 -10.74
N ARG A 254 7.39 13.80 -9.85
CA ARG A 254 8.51 14.14 -8.96
C ARG A 254 9.82 13.46 -9.37
N ASN A 255 9.84 12.77 -10.52
CA ASN A 255 10.97 11.97 -11.00
C ASN A 255 11.45 10.90 -9.97
N LEU A 256 10.51 10.30 -9.25
CA LEU A 256 10.80 9.29 -8.21
C LEU A 256 10.47 7.88 -8.67
N ARG A 257 9.83 7.71 -9.84
CA ARG A 257 9.32 6.40 -10.27
C ARG A 257 10.42 5.35 -10.40
N ASP A 258 11.56 5.71 -10.97
CA ASP A 258 12.68 4.79 -11.23
C ASP A 258 13.47 4.45 -9.95
N ASP A 259 13.40 5.33 -8.94
CA ASP A 259 14.01 5.12 -7.63
C ASP A 259 13.01 4.58 -6.59
N THR A 260 11.88 3.99 -7.03
CA THR A 260 10.83 3.49 -6.15
C THR A 260 10.50 2.03 -6.45
N LEU A 261 10.65 1.16 -5.46
CA LEU A 261 10.13 -0.20 -5.45
C LEU A 261 8.63 -0.15 -5.15
N ILE A 262 7.79 -0.59 -6.09
CA ILE A 262 6.33 -0.73 -5.90
C ILE A 262 6.00 -2.22 -5.73
N VAL A 263 5.32 -2.56 -4.65
CA VAL A 263 4.90 -3.92 -4.28
C VAL A 263 3.39 -3.96 -4.09
#